data_1578037f6d7ac7d39d58c6422cb1bdf2
#
_entry.id   1578037f6d7ac7d39d58c6422cb1bdf2
#
_cell.length_a   1.000
_cell.length_b   1.000
_cell.length_c   1.000
_cell.angle_alpha   90.00
_cell.angle_beta   90.00
_cell.angle_gamma   90.00
#
_symmetry.space_group_name_H-M   'P 1'
#
loop_
_entity.id
_entity.type
_entity.pdbx_description
1 polymer ?
#
loop_
_entity_poly.entity_id
_entity_poly.type
_entity_poly.pdbx_seq_one_letter_code
_entity_poly.pdbx_strand_id
1 'polypeptide(L)' 'MTVTKDTVIGDLLDRNADTAQFFFAIGMHCLGCPASRGETIEEACAVHGTDADALVAAINDFLKKY' A
#
# COMPACT_ATOMS: atom_id res chain seq x y z
N MET A 1 8.65 -9.66 -4.56
CA MET A 1 8.64 -8.19 -4.68
C MET A 1 8.98 -7.56 -3.35
N THR A 2 9.85 -6.59 -3.35
CA THR A 2 10.14 -5.80 -2.15
C THR A 2 9.49 -4.43 -2.28
N VAL A 3 8.79 -4.03 -1.24
CA VAL A 3 8.05 -2.77 -1.21
C VAL A 3 8.84 -1.70 -0.47
N THR A 4 8.79 -0.46 -0.96
CA THR A 4 9.37 0.70 -0.30
C THR A 4 8.31 1.79 -0.17
N LYS A 5 8.66 2.90 0.48
CA LYS A 5 7.75 4.04 0.58
C LYS A 5 7.41 4.64 -0.79
N ASP A 6 8.30 4.45 -1.76
CA ASP A 6 8.12 4.98 -3.12
C ASP A 6 7.33 4.04 -4.02
N THR A 7 6.98 2.85 -3.55
CA THR A 7 6.19 1.89 -4.34
C THR A 7 4.82 2.48 -4.66
N VAL A 8 4.43 2.42 -5.93
CA VAL A 8 3.12 2.88 -6.38
C VAL A 8 2.07 1.84 -6.02
N ILE A 9 1.00 2.27 -5.36
CA ILE A 9 -0.04 1.37 -4.84
C ILE A 9 -0.65 0.52 -5.95
N GLY A 10 -0.97 1.11 -7.09
CA GLY A 10 -1.56 0.37 -8.21
C GLY A 10 -0.66 -0.77 -8.70
N ASP A 11 0.64 -0.54 -8.76
CA ASP A 11 1.59 -1.56 -9.18
C ASP A 11 1.62 -2.72 -8.18
N LEU A 12 1.58 -2.40 -6.89
CA LEU A 12 1.55 -3.41 -5.85
C LEU A 12 0.28 -4.26 -5.92
N LEU A 13 -0.88 -3.61 -6.08
CA LEU A 13 -2.16 -4.30 -6.16
C LEU A 13 -2.25 -5.19 -7.41
N ASP A 14 -1.66 -4.77 -8.51
CA ASP A 14 -1.63 -5.58 -9.73
C ASP A 14 -0.76 -6.82 -9.56
N ARG A 15 0.27 -6.74 -8.73
CA ARG A 15 1.14 -7.89 -8.45
C ARG A 15 0.56 -8.83 -7.39
N ASN A 16 -0.11 -8.27 -6.38
CA ASN A 16 -0.68 -9.06 -5.29
C ASN A 16 -1.90 -8.32 -4.74
N ALA A 17 -3.07 -8.70 -5.23
CA ALA A 17 -4.33 -8.06 -4.85
C ALA A 17 -4.64 -8.20 -3.36
N ASP A 18 -4.10 -9.22 -2.69
CA ASP A 18 -4.35 -9.42 -1.26
C ASP A 18 -3.75 -8.31 -0.40
N THR A 19 -2.79 -7.55 -0.92
CA THR A 19 -2.22 -6.43 -0.19
C THR A 19 -3.21 -5.27 -0.01
N ALA A 20 -4.34 -5.30 -0.72
CA ALA A 20 -5.39 -4.30 -0.55
C ALA A 20 -5.86 -4.18 0.90
N GLN A 21 -5.82 -5.28 1.66
CA GLN A 21 -6.24 -5.26 3.07
C GLN A 21 -5.45 -4.25 3.91
N PHE A 22 -4.18 -4.03 3.59
CA PHE A 22 -3.36 -3.07 4.33
C PHE A 22 -3.82 -1.64 4.11
N PHE A 23 -4.26 -1.32 2.91
CA PHE A 23 -4.73 0.02 2.58
C PHE A 23 -6.14 0.28 3.10
N PHE A 24 -7.00 -0.73 3.09
CA PHE A 24 -8.31 -0.61 3.75
C PHE A 24 -8.15 -0.35 5.25
N ALA A 25 -7.17 -1.00 5.87
CA ALA A 25 -6.93 -0.85 7.31
C ALA A 25 -6.52 0.57 7.70
N ILE A 26 -5.89 1.33 6.81
CA ILE A 26 -5.52 2.72 7.09
C ILE A 26 -6.59 3.73 6.67
N GLY A 27 -7.72 3.26 6.15
CA GLY A 27 -8.85 4.12 5.82
C GLY A 27 -9.07 4.41 4.35
N MET A 28 -8.31 3.80 3.47
CA MET A 28 -8.54 3.96 2.03
C MET A 28 -9.75 3.12 1.62
N HIS A 29 -10.66 3.72 0.84
CA HIS A 29 -11.88 3.03 0.45
C HIS A 29 -12.01 2.75 -1.04
N CYS A 30 -11.28 3.48 -1.88
CA CYS A 30 -11.44 3.38 -3.33
C CYS A 30 -10.12 3.06 -3.99
N LEU A 31 -9.73 1.78 -3.95
CA LEU A 31 -8.47 1.33 -4.53
C LEU A 31 -8.53 1.12 -6.05
N GLY A 32 -9.71 1.19 -6.64
CA GLY A 32 -9.89 1.14 -8.08
C GLY A 32 -9.82 2.50 -8.77
N CYS A 33 -9.76 3.57 -7.99
CA CYS A 33 -9.72 4.93 -8.53
C CYS A 33 -8.32 5.26 -9.07
N PRO A 34 -8.18 5.83 -10.28
CA PRO A 34 -6.87 6.18 -10.81
C PRO A 34 -6.06 7.09 -9.89
N ALA A 35 -6.69 7.98 -9.15
CA ALA A 35 -6.01 8.86 -8.21
C ALA A 35 -5.33 8.07 -7.08
N SER A 36 -6.05 7.10 -6.50
CA SER A 36 -5.51 6.26 -5.43
C SER A 36 -4.42 5.33 -5.95
N ARG A 37 -4.63 4.75 -7.12
CA ARG A 37 -3.68 3.81 -7.71
C ARG A 37 -2.36 4.48 -8.11
N GLY A 38 -2.40 5.78 -8.41
CA GLY A 38 -1.20 6.54 -8.77
C GLY A 38 -0.39 7.05 -7.58
N GLU A 39 -0.90 6.93 -6.36
CA GLU A 39 -0.18 7.37 -5.17
C GLU A 39 0.90 6.37 -4.76
N THR A 40 1.98 6.88 -4.16
CA THR A 40 2.96 6.03 -3.48
C THR A 40 2.42 5.67 -2.09
N ILE A 41 3.01 4.64 -1.50
CA ILE A 41 2.65 4.26 -0.13
C ILE A 41 2.88 5.42 0.84
N GLU A 42 3.98 6.15 0.68
CA GLU A 42 4.28 7.30 1.53
C GLU A 42 3.21 8.39 1.41
N GLU A 43 2.79 8.70 0.19
CA GLU A 43 1.76 9.71 -0.04
C GLU A 43 0.44 9.34 0.61
N ALA A 44 0.02 8.09 0.44
CA ALA A 44 -1.22 7.60 1.06
C ALA A 44 -1.15 7.64 2.57
N CYS A 45 -0.03 7.23 3.15
CA CYS A 45 0.15 7.23 4.59
C CYS A 45 0.14 8.66 5.16
N ALA A 46 0.69 9.62 4.43
CA ALA A 46 0.68 11.03 4.85
C ALA A 46 -0.75 11.56 4.93
N VAL A 47 -1.58 11.23 3.93
CA VAL A 47 -2.98 11.65 3.90
C VAL A 47 -3.78 11.05 5.05
N HIS A 48 -3.52 9.78 5.39
CA HIS A 48 -4.30 9.05 6.39
C HIS A 48 -3.66 9.07 7.78
N GLY A 49 -2.57 9.80 7.96
CA GLY A 49 -1.92 9.91 9.27
C GLY A 49 -1.29 8.62 9.76
N THR A 50 -0.83 7.77 8.84
CA THR A 50 -0.26 6.46 9.14
C THR A 50 1.25 6.49 8.97
N ASP A 51 1.97 5.70 9.80
CA ASP A 51 3.41 5.53 9.67
C ASP A 51 3.74 4.69 8.44
N ALA A 52 4.34 5.32 7.42
CA ALA A 52 4.68 4.64 6.18
C ALA A 52 5.71 3.53 6.39
N ASP A 53 6.69 3.74 7.26
CA ASP A 53 7.71 2.71 7.53
C ASP A 53 7.09 1.46 8.14
N ALA A 54 6.15 1.64 9.07
CA ALA A 54 5.46 0.52 9.69
C ALA A 54 4.60 -0.25 8.68
N LEU A 55 3.90 0.47 7.80
CA LEU A 55 3.06 -0.16 6.78
C LEU A 55 3.92 -0.92 5.77
N VAL A 56 5.01 -0.33 5.32
CA VAL A 56 5.95 -0.98 4.41
C VAL A 56 6.50 -2.27 5.03
N ALA A 57 6.89 -2.22 6.30
CA ALA A 57 7.41 -3.40 6.99
C ALA A 57 6.36 -4.51 7.06
N ALA A 58 5.11 -4.17 7.36
CA ALA A 58 4.02 -5.14 7.44
C ALA A 58 3.74 -5.79 6.08
N ILE A 59 3.73 -4.98 5.01
CA ILE A 59 3.50 -5.50 3.66
C ILE A 59 4.64 -6.42 3.24
N ASN A 60 5.88 -6.03 3.47
CA ASN A 60 7.04 -6.87 3.12
C ASN A 60 7.02 -8.19 3.89
N ASP A 61 6.64 -8.18 5.16
CA ASP A 61 6.52 -9.39 5.96
C ASP A 61 5.45 -10.32 5.38
N PHE A 62 4.31 -9.75 5.00
CA PHE A 62 3.24 -10.50 4.34
C PHE A 62 3.73 -11.13 3.03
N LEU A 63 4.44 -10.36 2.19
CA LEU A 63 4.92 -10.85 0.89
C LEU A 63 5.96 -11.95 1.01
N LYS A 64 6.69 -12.02 2.11
CA LYS A 64 7.65 -13.11 2.36
C LYS A 64 6.94 -14.43 2.64
N LYS A 65 5.76 -14.39 3.21
CA LYS A 65 4.99 -15.58 3.60
C LYS A 65 4.09 -16.09 2.49
N TYR A 66 3.67 -15.22 1.64
CA TYR A 66 2.69 -15.50 0.60
C TYR A 66 3.19 -14.95 -0.74
#